data_7375040259a630b8b972a7cd807257e7
#
_entry.id   7375040259a630b8b972a7cd807257e7
#
_cell.length_a   1.000
_cell.length_b   1.000
_cell.length_c   1.000
_cell.angle_alpha   90.00
_cell.angle_beta   90.00
_cell.angle_gamma   90.00
#
_symmetry.space_group_name_H-M   'P 1'
#
loop_
_entity.id
_entity.type
_entity.pdbx_description
1 polymer ?
#
loop_
_entity_poly.entity_id
_entity_poly.type
_entity_poly.pdbx_seq_one_letter_code
_entity_poly.pdbx_strand_id
1 'polypeptide(L)'
;MDVDIVSLSRLQFALTALYHFLFVPLTLGLSILLAIMETVYVMTGRSIWRDMTRFWGTLFGINFAMGVATGIVMEFQFGMNWSYYSHYVGDIFGAPLALEGLMAFFMEATLVGLFFFGWDRLSKVKHLLVTWAVAIGSNFSALWILIANGWMQNPVGAEFNPQTMRMEMKDFFAVLTNPVAQAKFVHTVSAGYVAAAIFVLGISAWYVLKGRHLQLAKRSMTVAASFGLAASLSVAVLGDESGYLTTEHQKMKLAAIEAIWDTEPAPAPFTAFGFPDQEARETHYAVHVPWVMGLIGTRSLTTEIPGIKDLVQRAEHHIHDGLKAYDALQKIRAAKGNLDANAPERAIFEEHGHALGYALLLKRYVDDPRQATPEQINRAAWDTVPQVAPLFFSFRAMVGVGLFLILLTATFFWLSARRRLDAYPWLLRIAVFAIPLPWIAIESGWLVAELGRQPWVIEGVLPTAVAVSNLGASTVLFTIAGFVAIYTVLLIIEMKLMFKAIRKGPEDHPAPHETQPGEASTLASAQ
;
A
#
# COMPACT_ATOMS: atom_id res chain seq x y z
N MET A 1 -7.35 28.19 18.80
CA MET A 1 -6.57 26.97 18.49
C MET A 1 -5.77 27.29 17.24
N ASP A 2 -4.46 27.49 17.41
CA ASP A 2 -3.58 27.55 16.24
C ASP A 2 -3.56 26.13 15.65
N VAL A 3 -4.24 25.98 14.53
CA VAL A 3 -4.32 24.69 13.84
C VAL A 3 -3.00 24.49 13.11
N ASP A 4 -2.21 23.55 13.57
CA ASP A 4 -0.90 23.22 13.03
C ASP A 4 -1.00 22.79 11.55
N ILE A 5 -0.34 23.55 10.66
CA ILE A 5 -0.34 23.30 9.22
C ILE A 5 0.26 21.95 8.84
N VAL A 6 1.22 21.46 9.62
CA VAL A 6 1.84 20.15 9.40
C VAL A 6 0.81 19.05 9.62
N SER A 7 0.06 19.14 10.70
CA SER A 7 -1.01 18.18 11.02
C SER A 7 -2.14 18.20 9.98
N LEU A 8 -2.53 19.39 9.48
CA LEU A 8 -3.52 19.52 8.41
C LEU A 8 -3.03 18.94 7.09
N SER A 9 -1.79 19.21 6.70
CA SER A 9 -1.20 18.68 5.46
C SER A 9 -1.07 17.15 5.52
N ARG A 10 -0.70 16.60 6.67
CA ARG A 10 -0.70 15.14 6.92
C ARG A 10 -2.09 14.55 6.82
N LEU A 11 -3.10 15.20 7.43
CA LEU A 11 -4.49 14.75 7.36
C LEU A 11 -4.99 14.75 5.93
N GLN A 12 -4.74 15.80 5.16
CA GLN A 12 -5.13 15.88 3.75
C GLN A 12 -4.51 14.74 2.94
N PHE A 13 -3.20 14.52 3.06
CA PHE A 13 -2.52 13.44 2.37
C PHE A 13 -3.07 12.06 2.77
N ALA A 14 -3.25 11.82 4.07
CA ALA A 14 -3.81 10.58 4.58
C ALA A 14 -5.21 10.31 4.04
N LEU A 15 -6.12 11.30 4.06
CA LEU A 15 -7.48 11.16 3.53
C LEU A 15 -7.48 10.85 2.03
N THR A 16 -6.65 11.53 1.24
CA THR A 16 -6.58 11.30 -0.20
C THR A 16 -5.95 9.95 -0.53
N ALA A 17 -4.90 9.54 0.19
CA ALA A 17 -4.23 8.27 -0.01
C ALA A 17 -5.11 7.07 0.38
N LEU A 18 -5.72 7.08 1.56
CA LEU A 18 -6.63 6.02 2.00
C LEU A 18 -7.84 5.91 1.07
N TYR A 19 -8.39 7.05 0.62
CA TYR A 19 -9.49 7.02 -0.34
C TYR A 19 -9.06 6.42 -1.69
N HIS A 20 -7.90 6.79 -2.23
CA HIS A 20 -7.37 6.20 -3.45
C HIS A 20 -7.17 4.68 -3.29
N PHE A 21 -6.76 4.23 -2.12
CA PHE A 21 -6.55 2.82 -1.82
C PHE A 21 -7.83 1.99 -1.67
N LEU A 22 -9.01 2.61 -1.73
CA LEU A 22 -10.27 1.85 -1.92
C LEU A 22 -10.33 1.19 -3.31
N PHE A 23 -9.69 1.78 -4.32
CA PHE A 23 -9.78 1.35 -5.73
C PHE A 23 -8.58 0.52 -6.18
N VAL A 24 -7.37 0.86 -5.72
CA VAL A 24 -6.12 0.23 -6.16
C VAL A 24 -6.12 -1.29 -5.94
N PRO A 25 -6.44 -1.84 -4.76
CA PRO A 25 -6.39 -3.27 -4.51
C PRO A 25 -7.29 -4.07 -5.43
N LEU A 26 -8.50 -3.55 -5.68
CA LEU A 26 -9.46 -4.20 -6.55
C LEU A 26 -9.01 -4.18 -8.01
N THR A 27 -8.43 -3.08 -8.48
CA THR A 27 -7.84 -2.97 -9.82
C THR A 27 -6.74 -4.02 -10.02
N LEU A 28 -5.77 -4.08 -9.10
CA LEU A 28 -4.63 -5.00 -9.19
C LEU A 28 -5.07 -6.46 -9.26
N GLY A 29 -5.98 -6.87 -8.37
CA GLY A 29 -6.40 -8.25 -8.28
C GLY A 29 -7.41 -8.66 -9.37
N LEU A 30 -8.39 -7.78 -9.71
CA LEU A 30 -9.35 -8.11 -10.77
C LEU A 30 -8.67 -8.22 -12.13
N SER A 31 -7.68 -7.39 -12.46
CA SER A 31 -6.97 -7.47 -13.74
C SER A 31 -6.34 -8.86 -13.94
N ILE A 32 -5.72 -9.43 -12.92
CA ILE A 32 -5.15 -10.79 -12.96
C ILE A 32 -6.26 -11.85 -13.06
N LEU A 33 -7.33 -11.72 -12.28
CA LEU A 33 -8.46 -12.65 -12.34
C LEU A 33 -9.12 -12.66 -13.74
N LEU A 34 -9.26 -11.50 -14.38
CA LEU A 34 -9.75 -11.37 -15.76
C LEU A 34 -8.83 -12.08 -16.73
N ALA A 35 -7.51 -11.87 -16.62
CA ALA A 35 -6.52 -12.53 -17.47
C ALA A 35 -6.55 -14.06 -17.31
N ILE A 36 -6.71 -14.58 -16.09
CA ILE A 36 -6.88 -16.01 -15.82
C ILE A 36 -8.17 -16.53 -16.46
N MET A 37 -9.32 -15.86 -16.25
CA MET A 37 -10.60 -16.29 -16.80
C MET A 37 -10.57 -16.29 -18.33
N GLU A 38 -9.99 -15.27 -18.95
CA GLU A 38 -9.87 -15.18 -20.39
C GLU A 38 -8.88 -16.20 -20.96
N THR A 39 -7.79 -16.51 -20.25
CA THR A 39 -6.89 -17.61 -20.62
C THR A 39 -7.66 -18.93 -20.73
N VAL A 40 -8.51 -19.23 -19.76
CA VAL A 40 -9.34 -20.44 -19.80
C VAL A 40 -10.36 -20.38 -20.95
N TYR A 41 -10.91 -19.19 -21.26
CA TYR A 41 -11.76 -19.01 -22.44
C TYR A 41 -11.03 -19.36 -23.74
N VAL A 42 -9.83 -18.82 -23.92
CA VAL A 42 -9.03 -19.07 -25.14
C VAL A 42 -8.66 -20.55 -25.27
N MET A 43 -8.27 -21.19 -24.17
CA MET A 43 -7.88 -22.61 -24.14
C MET A 43 -9.07 -23.56 -24.37
N THR A 44 -10.25 -23.25 -23.83
CA THR A 44 -11.40 -24.19 -23.85
C THR A 44 -12.46 -23.84 -24.89
N GLY A 45 -12.48 -22.61 -25.40
CA GLY A 45 -13.52 -22.12 -26.31
C GLY A 45 -14.91 -21.93 -25.70
N ARG A 46 -15.10 -22.22 -24.41
CA ARG A 46 -16.41 -22.20 -23.74
C ARG A 46 -16.88 -20.77 -23.47
N SER A 47 -18.04 -20.39 -23.98
CA SER A 47 -18.60 -19.02 -23.90
C SER A 47 -18.77 -18.53 -22.46
N ILE A 48 -19.07 -19.42 -21.50
CA ILE A 48 -19.23 -19.08 -20.09
C ILE A 48 -18.02 -18.32 -19.52
N TRP A 49 -16.80 -18.64 -19.95
CA TRP A 49 -15.58 -17.96 -19.49
C TRP A 49 -15.44 -16.56 -20.09
N ARG A 50 -15.88 -16.38 -21.35
CA ARG A 50 -15.98 -15.07 -21.97
C ARG A 50 -17.00 -14.19 -21.23
N ASP A 51 -18.16 -14.74 -20.90
CA ASP A 51 -19.24 -14.03 -20.21
C ASP A 51 -18.81 -13.65 -18.78
N MET A 52 -18.05 -14.55 -18.10
CA MET A 52 -17.39 -14.23 -16.83
C MET A 52 -16.41 -13.05 -16.98
N THR A 53 -15.51 -13.10 -17.97
CA THR A 53 -14.52 -12.03 -18.20
C THR A 53 -15.20 -10.71 -18.50
N ARG A 54 -16.26 -10.68 -19.32
CA ARG A 54 -17.03 -9.46 -19.63
C ARG A 54 -17.73 -8.91 -18.39
N PHE A 55 -18.36 -9.76 -17.60
CA PHE A 55 -19.08 -9.33 -16.40
C PHE A 55 -18.11 -8.72 -15.36
N TRP A 56 -17.08 -9.44 -14.97
CA TRP A 56 -16.07 -8.97 -14.02
C TRP A 56 -15.27 -7.81 -14.60
N GLY A 57 -15.04 -7.79 -15.91
CA GLY A 57 -14.43 -6.68 -16.63
C GLY A 57 -15.24 -5.38 -16.53
N THR A 58 -16.57 -5.44 -16.54
CA THR A 58 -17.42 -4.27 -16.32
C THR A 58 -17.20 -3.67 -14.94
N LEU A 59 -17.12 -4.50 -13.89
CA LEU A 59 -16.85 -4.05 -12.53
C LEU A 59 -15.42 -3.51 -12.39
N PHE A 60 -14.45 -4.18 -13.02
CA PHE A 60 -13.08 -3.68 -13.13
C PHE A 60 -13.04 -2.28 -13.75
N GLY A 61 -13.73 -2.04 -14.87
CA GLY A 61 -13.71 -0.75 -15.55
C GLY A 61 -14.31 0.39 -14.74
N ILE A 62 -15.40 0.13 -13.98
CA ILE A 62 -16.00 1.13 -13.07
C ILE A 62 -14.97 1.52 -12.00
N ASN A 63 -14.36 0.54 -11.35
CA ASN A 63 -13.35 0.74 -10.32
C ASN A 63 -12.08 1.40 -10.87
N PHE A 64 -11.61 0.96 -12.02
CA PHE A 64 -10.41 1.50 -12.69
C PHE A 64 -10.54 3.00 -12.98
N ALA A 65 -11.69 3.45 -13.50
CA ALA A 65 -11.91 4.85 -13.79
C ALA A 65 -11.79 5.73 -12.52
N MET A 66 -12.28 5.24 -11.39
CA MET A 66 -12.13 5.94 -10.10
C MET A 66 -10.69 5.89 -9.60
N GLY A 67 -10.03 4.76 -9.73
CA GLY A 67 -8.61 4.60 -9.38
C GLY A 67 -7.71 5.60 -10.12
N VAL A 68 -7.89 5.75 -11.43
CA VAL A 68 -7.14 6.72 -12.25
C VAL A 68 -7.41 8.16 -11.80
N ALA A 69 -8.69 8.54 -11.63
CA ALA A 69 -9.04 9.90 -11.22
C ALA A 69 -8.43 10.29 -9.87
N THR A 70 -8.48 9.37 -8.90
CA THR A 70 -7.92 9.60 -7.56
C THR A 70 -6.40 9.51 -7.52
N GLY A 71 -5.78 8.68 -8.39
CA GLY A 71 -4.34 8.57 -8.55
C GLY A 71 -3.70 9.86 -9.05
N ILE A 72 -4.30 10.48 -10.08
CA ILE A 72 -3.84 11.79 -10.58
C ILE A 72 -3.85 12.84 -9.47
N VAL A 73 -4.87 12.84 -8.61
CA VAL A 73 -4.91 13.77 -7.47
C VAL A 73 -3.76 13.52 -6.49
N MET A 74 -3.37 12.26 -6.27
CA MET A 74 -2.22 11.92 -5.41
C MET A 74 -0.91 12.53 -5.93
N GLU A 75 -0.68 12.50 -7.24
CA GLU A 75 0.49 13.13 -7.85
C GLU A 75 0.52 14.65 -7.59
N PHE A 76 -0.62 15.32 -7.72
CA PHE A 76 -0.70 16.76 -7.45
C PHE A 76 -0.43 17.13 -5.99
N GLN A 77 -0.68 16.24 -5.03
CA GLN A 77 -0.41 16.50 -3.60
C GLN A 77 1.05 16.84 -3.33
N PHE A 78 1.99 16.25 -4.06
CA PHE A 78 3.43 16.51 -3.90
C PHE A 78 3.81 17.96 -4.24
N GLY A 79 3.19 18.55 -5.27
CA GLY A 79 3.40 19.95 -5.62
C GLY A 79 2.60 20.96 -4.77
N MET A 80 1.48 20.52 -4.19
CA MET A 80 0.60 21.37 -3.37
C MET A 80 1.11 21.53 -1.95
N ASN A 81 1.03 20.49 -1.14
CA ASN A 81 1.26 20.56 0.30
C ASN A 81 2.67 20.13 0.70
N TRP A 82 3.44 19.54 -0.20
CA TRP A 82 4.72 18.88 0.06
C TRP A 82 5.85 19.41 -0.85
N SER A 83 5.84 20.70 -1.19
CA SER A 83 6.79 21.27 -2.13
C SER A 83 8.26 21.19 -1.66
N TYR A 84 8.53 21.33 -0.38
CA TYR A 84 9.89 21.17 0.15
C TYR A 84 10.35 19.72 0.06
N TYR A 85 9.49 18.77 0.35
CA TYR A 85 9.77 17.36 0.09
C TYR A 85 10.12 17.13 -1.38
N SER A 86 9.27 17.59 -2.30
CA SER A 86 9.48 17.41 -3.75
C SER A 86 10.77 18.05 -4.23
N HIS A 87 11.14 19.20 -3.68
CA HIS A 87 12.43 19.83 -3.98
C HIS A 87 13.61 19.03 -3.42
N TYR A 88 13.47 18.51 -2.20
CA TYR A 88 14.55 17.83 -1.49
C TYR A 88 14.92 16.48 -2.09
N VAL A 89 13.96 15.75 -2.67
CA VAL A 89 14.14 14.40 -3.23
C VAL A 89 13.81 14.28 -4.70
N GLY A 90 13.68 15.38 -5.44
CA GLY A 90 13.20 15.40 -6.81
C GLY A 90 13.87 14.41 -7.76
N ASP A 91 15.17 14.22 -7.63
CA ASP A 91 15.94 13.30 -8.45
C ASP A 91 15.60 11.82 -8.18
N ILE A 92 15.32 11.49 -6.92
CA ILE A 92 15.12 10.10 -6.47
C ILE A 92 13.66 9.69 -6.62
N PHE A 93 12.75 10.55 -6.19
CA PHE A 93 11.32 10.29 -6.22
C PHE A 93 10.75 10.44 -7.64
N GLY A 94 11.26 11.41 -8.40
CA GLY A 94 10.79 11.72 -9.75
C GLY A 94 11.06 10.63 -10.78
N ALA A 95 12.16 9.88 -10.66
CA ALA A 95 12.48 8.82 -11.60
C ALA A 95 11.46 7.67 -11.59
N PRO A 96 11.09 7.05 -10.44
CA PRO A 96 10.01 6.07 -10.36
C PRO A 96 8.66 6.62 -10.85
N LEU A 97 8.29 7.85 -10.49
CA LEU A 97 7.03 8.46 -10.92
C LEU A 97 6.99 8.70 -12.44
N ALA A 98 8.11 9.15 -13.03
CA ALA A 98 8.20 9.34 -14.47
C ALA A 98 8.08 8.00 -15.22
N LEU A 99 8.69 6.94 -14.71
CA LEU A 99 8.57 5.59 -15.28
C LEU A 99 7.15 5.05 -15.12
N GLU A 100 6.51 5.28 -13.98
CA GLU A 100 5.10 4.95 -13.79
C GLU A 100 4.23 5.65 -14.83
N GLY A 101 4.31 6.99 -14.95
CA GLY A 101 3.49 7.76 -15.87
C GLY A 101 3.72 7.37 -17.34
N LEU A 102 4.98 7.26 -17.77
CA LEU A 102 5.32 6.98 -19.16
C LEU A 102 5.08 5.54 -19.59
N MET A 103 5.42 4.57 -18.74
CA MET A 103 5.35 3.15 -19.11
C MET A 103 4.04 2.50 -18.63
N ALA A 104 3.66 2.70 -17.38
CA ALA A 104 2.52 2.02 -16.83
C ALA A 104 1.21 2.72 -17.20
N PHE A 105 1.03 3.97 -16.81
CA PHE A 105 -0.23 4.70 -17.01
C PHE A 105 -0.63 4.83 -18.49
N PHE A 106 0.28 5.25 -19.39
CA PHE A 106 -0.06 5.39 -20.81
C PHE A 106 -0.34 4.04 -21.48
N MET A 107 0.43 3.00 -21.13
CA MET A 107 0.17 1.64 -21.61
C MET A 107 -1.20 1.15 -21.12
N GLU A 108 -1.47 1.30 -19.85
CA GLU A 108 -2.70 0.88 -19.20
C GLU A 108 -3.93 1.61 -19.78
N ALA A 109 -3.91 2.93 -19.86
CA ALA A 109 -5.00 3.73 -20.40
C ALA A 109 -5.33 3.37 -21.86
N THR A 110 -4.31 3.12 -22.69
CA THR A 110 -4.49 2.70 -24.08
C THR A 110 -5.08 1.29 -24.17
N LEU A 111 -4.54 0.34 -23.40
CA LEU A 111 -4.93 -1.06 -23.49
C LEU A 111 -6.28 -1.35 -22.85
N VAL A 112 -6.70 -0.60 -21.83
CA VAL A 112 -8.04 -0.70 -21.24
C VAL A 112 -9.11 -0.38 -22.29
N GLY A 113 -8.90 0.61 -23.16
CA GLY A 113 -9.78 0.86 -24.31
C GLY A 113 -9.88 -0.35 -25.24
N LEU A 114 -8.76 -0.98 -25.57
CA LEU A 114 -8.74 -2.20 -26.39
C LEU A 114 -9.37 -3.40 -25.69
N PHE A 115 -9.24 -3.53 -24.36
CA PHE A 115 -9.92 -4.56 -23.58
C PHE A 115 -11.44 -4.45 -23.71
N PHE A 116 -12.03 -3.25 -23.63
CA PHE A 116 -13.48 -3.10 -23.70
C PHE A 116 -14.02 -3.18 -25.13
N PHE A 117 -13.33 -2.57 -26.10
CA PHE A 117 -13.82 -2.43 -27.48
C PHE A 117 -13.19 -3.40 -28.46
N GLY A 118 -12.29 -4.28 -27.99
CA GLY A 118 -11.55 -5.22 -28.82
C GLY A 118 -12.24 -6.58 -29.06
N TRP A 119 -13.28 -6.92 -28.31
CA TRP A 119 -13.91 -8.26 -28.33
C TRP A 119 -14.34 -8.74 -29.71
N ASP A 120 -14.86 -7.85 -30.55
CA ASP A 120 -15.34 -8.16 -31.88
C ASP A 120 -14.35 -7.75 -33.00
N ARG A 121 -13.22 -7.12 -32.63
CA ARG A 121 -12.21 -6.60 -33.56
C ARG A 121 -10.89 -7.39 -33.52
N LEU A 122 -10.59 -8.03 -32.40
CA LEU A 122 -9.35 -8.77 -32.19
C LEU A 122 -9.63 -10.27 -32.22
N SER A 123 -8.65 -11.05 -32.67
CA SER A 123 -8.69 -12.49 -32.46
C SER A 123 -8.63 -12.81 -30.94
N LYS A 124 -9.15 -13.96 -30.53
CA LYS A 124 -9.17 -14.39 -29.11
C LYS A 124 -7.80 -14.28 -28.44
N VAL A 125 -6.72 -14.70 -29.16
CA VAL A 125 -5.35 -14.65 -28.64
C VAL A 125 -4.86 -13.20 -28.53
N LYS A 126 -5.13 -12.35 -29.52
CA LYS A 126 -4.74 -10.92 -29.45
C LYS A 126 -5.46 -10.20 -28.31
N HIS A 127 -6.75 -10.50 -28.09
CA HIS A 127 -7.50 -9.92 -26.97
C HIS A 127 -6.95 -10.39 -25.62
N LEU A 128 -6.63 -11.66 -25.47
CA LEU A 128 -5.98 -12.21 -24.29
C LEU A 128 -4.64 -11.52 -24.00
N LEU A 129 -3.82 -11.26 -25.02
CA LEU A 129 -2.56 -10.51 -24.85
C LEU A 129 -2.81 -9.08 -24.34
N VAL A 130 -3.87 -8.41 -24.81
CA VAL A 130 -4.28 -7.11 -24.28
C VAL A 130 -4.67 -7.20 -22.81
N THR A 131 -5.46 -8.20 -22.44
CA THR A 131 -5.89 -8.41 -21.05
C THR A 131 -4.71 -8.68 -20.12
N TRP A 132 -3.75 -9.52 -20.54
CA TRP A 132 -2.50 -9.72 -19.77
C TRP A 132 -1.65 -8.45 -19.71
N ALA A 133 -1.58 -7.67 -20.77
CA ALA A 133 -0.82 -6.43 -20.78
C ALA A 133 -1.45 -5.38 -19.83
N VAL A 134 -2.80 -5.28 -19.76
CA VAL A 134 -3.49 -4.47 -18.76
C VAL A 134 -3.14 -4.94 -17.35
N ALA A 135 -3.21 -6.24 -17.08
CA ALA A 135 -2.92 -6.79 -15.77
C ALA A 135 -1.46 -6.55 -15.34
N ILE A 136 -0.52 -6.74 -16.24
CA ILE A 136 0.90 -6.48 -16.00
C ILE A 136 1.14 -4.97 -15.81
N GLY A 137 0.54 -4.12 -16.65
CA GLY A 137 0.67 -2.67 -16.57
C GLY A 137 0.22 -2.12 -15.22
N SER A 138 -0.97 -2.52 -14.75
CA SER A 138 -1.48 -2.12 -13.43
C SER A 138 -0.54 -2.53 -12.28
N ASN A 139 0.03 -3.74 -12.36
CA ASN A 139 0.98 -4.20 -11.36
C ASN A 139 2.34 -3.49 -11.44
N PHE A 140 2.81 -3.10 -12.64
CA PHE A 140 4.01 -2.28 -12.80
C PHE A 140 3.80 -0.84 -12.31
N SER A 141 2.61 -0.26 -12.46
CA SER A 141 2.28 1.03 -11.84
C SER A 141 2.47 0.96 -10.32
N ALA A 142 1.90 -0.06 -9.67
CA ALA A 142 2.10 -0.29 -8.24
C ALA A 142 3.58 -0.49 -7.86
N LEU A 143 4.37 -1.16 -8.70
CA LEU A 143 5.80 -1.36 -8.45
C LEU A 143 6.55 -0.03 -8.32
N TRP A 144 6.39 0.87 -9.27
CA TRP A 144 7.11 2.15 -9.28
C TRP A 144 6.75 3.04 -8.09
N ILE A 145 5.46 3.13 -7.76
CA ILE A 145 4.99 3.89 -6.58
C ILE A 145 5.52 3.28 -5.29
N LEU A 146 5.54 1.94 -5.18
CA LEU A 146 6.01 1.27 -3.97
C LEU A 146 7.54 1.26 -3.83
N ILE A 147 8.30 1.35 -4.93
CA ILE A 147 9.74 1.64 -4.89
C ILE A 147 9.98 3.02 -4.27
N ALA A 148 9.27 4.05 -4.73
CA ALA A 148 9.38 5.40 -4.18
C ALA A 148 9.00 5.43 -2.69
N ASN A 149 7.88 4.80 -2.32
CA ASN A 149 7.43 4.73 -0.92
C ASN A 149 8.38 3.89 -0.03
N GLY A 150 8.90 2.77 -0.55
CA GLY A 150 9.87 1.93 0.16
C GLY A 150 11.21 2.65 0.40
N TRP A 151 11.62 3.50 -0.55
CA TRP A 151 12.80 4.34 -0.37
C TRP A 151 12.61 5.35 0.78
N MET A 152 11.41 5.89 0.96
CA MET A 152 11.11 6.77 2.11
C MET A 152 11.24 6.03 3.45
N GLN A 153 11.07 4.73 3.47
CA GLN A 153 11.20 3.88 4.67
C GLN A 153 12.65 3.43 4.94
N ASN A 154 13.43 3.25 3.86
CA ASN A 154 14.82 2.85 3.89
C ASN A 154 15.59 3.59 2.77
N PRO A 155 16.13 4.79 3.03
CA PRO A 155 16.74 5.65 2.00
C PRO A 155 18.13 5.16 1.62
N VAL A 156 18.21 4.27 0.62
CA VAL A 156 19.46 3.74 0.06
C VAL A 156 19.73 4.30 -1.33
N GLY A 157 20.98 4.27 -1.78
CA GLY A 157 21.38 4.69 -3.13
C GLY A 157 21.30 6.18 -3.39
N ALA A 158 21.26 7.01 -2.34
CA ALA A 158 21.22 8.46 -2.43
C ALA A 158 22.08 9.11 -1.36
N GLU A 159 22.60 10.28 -1.66
CA GLU A 159 23.45 11.06 -0.76
C GLU A 159 22.98 12.51 -0.71
N PHE A 160 23.14 13.15 0.46
CA PHE A 160 22.86 14.57 0.60
C PHE A 160 23.99 15.41 0.01
N ASN A 161 23.65 16.35 -0.87
CA ASN A 161 24.60 17.29 -1.45
C ASN A 161 24.54 18.64 -0.71
N PRO A 162 25.60 19.05 0.03
CA PRO A 162 25.62 20.32 0.76
C PRO A 162 25.56 21.56 -0.14
N GLN A 163 25.89 21.46 -1.43
CA GLN A 163 25.88 22.57 -2.37
C GLN A 163 24.48 22.84 -2.91
N THR A 164 23.77 21.78 -3.29
CA THR A 164 22.41 21.84 -3.82
C THR A 164 21.34 21.80 -2.73
N MET A 165 21.73 21.44 -1.50
CA MET A 165 20.84 21.30 -0.33
C MET A 165 19.70 20.28 -0.53
N ARG A 166 19.96 19.21 -1.26
CA ARG A 166 19.00 18.16 -1.54
C ARG A 166 19.67 16.79 -1.60
N MET A 167 18.87 15.76 -1.53
CA MET A 167 19.32 14.40 -1.80
C MET A 167 19.51 14.20 -3.30
N GLU A 168 20.59 13.57 -3.69
CA GLU A 168 20.91 13.22 -5.06
C GLU A 168 21.03 11.70 -5.22
N MET A 169 20.47 11.18 -6.29
CA MET A 169 20.57 9.75 -6.59
C MET A 169 22.00 9.40 -7.03
N LYS A 170 22.60 8.41 -6.38
CA LYS A 170 23.93 7.89 -6.72
C LYS A 170 23.86 6.52 -7.36
N ASP A 171 22.92 5.70 -6.93
CA ASP A 171 22.76 4.33 -7.44
C ASP A 171 21.28 3.99 -7.61
N PHE A 172 20.81 4.04 -8.87
CA PHE A 172 19.43 3.68 -9.20
C PHE A 172 19.11 2.20 -8.92
N PHE A 173 20.09 1.30 -9.10
CA PHE A 173 19.86 -0.12 -8.82
C PHE A 173 19.67 -0.38 -7.33
N ALA A 174 20.41 0.31 -6.47
CA ALA A 174 20.20 0.22 -5.02
C ALA A 174 18.78 0.71 -4.63
N VAL A 175 18.27 1.77 -5.27
CA VAL A 175 16.88 2.24 -5.07
C VAL A 175 15.89 1.19 -5.57
N LEU A 176 16.08 0.65 -6.78
CA LEU A 176 15.21 -0.35 -7.39
C LEU A 176 15.16 -1.66 -6.61
N THR A 177 16.31 -2.14 -6.15
CA THR A 177 16.44 -3.42 -5.43
C THR A 177 16.37 -3.28 -3.91
N ASN A 178 15.94 -2.12 -3.41
CA ASN A 178 15.74 -1.88 -2.00
C ASN A 178 14.86 -2.99 -1.37
N PRO A 179 15.36 -3.77 -0.40
CA PRO A 179 14.64 -4.92 0.13
C PRO A 179 13.31 -4.53 0.77
N VAL A 180 13.23 -3.37 1.42
CA VAL A 180 12.00 -2.85 2.01
C VAL A 180 10.98 -2.53 0.90
N ALA A 181 11.40 -1.93 -0.20
CA ALA A 181 10.52 -1.62 -1.33
C ALA A 181 10.01 -2.89 -2.01
N GLN A 182 10.87 -3.89 -2.23
CA GLN A 182 10.51 -5.15 -2.87
C GLN A 182 9.53 -5.97 -2.01
N ALA A 183 9.82 -6.14 -0.72
CA ALA A 183 8.91 -6.83 0.20
C ALA A 183 7.55 -6.13 0.28
N LYS A 184 7.56 -4.79 0.38
CA LYS A 184 6.33 -3.98 0.40
C LYS A 184 5.51 -4.11 -0.88
N PHE A 185 6.17 -4.11 -2.04
CA PHE A 185 5.50 -4.30 -3.32
C PHE A 185 4.77 -5.64 -3.37
N VAL A 186 5.46 -6.74 -3.13
CA VAL A 186 4.85 -8.08 -3.26
C VAL A 186 3.77 -8.29 -2.20
N HIS A 187 3.97 -7.80 -0.96
CA HIS A 187 2.96 -7.86 0.10
C HIS A 187 1.70 -7.07 -0.25
N THR A 188 1.84 -5.82 -0.70
CA THR A 188 0.72 -4.93 -1.04
C THR A 188 -0.08 -5.45 -2.24
N VAL A 189 0.60 -5.91 -3.29
CA VAL A 189 -0.04 -6.50 -4.47
C VAL A 189 -0.78 -7.79 -4.11
N SER A 190 -0.17 -8.67 -3.30
CA SER A 190 -0.83 -9.88 -2.82
C SER A 190 -2.08 -9.57 -1.98
N ALA A 191 -2.05 -8.52 -1.15
CA ALA A 191 -3.22 -8.06 -0.42
C ALA A 191 -4.34 -7.58 -1.37
N GLY A 192 -3.99 -6.89 -2.46
CA GLY A 192 -4.92 -6.53 -3.54
C GLY A 192 -5.54 -7.76 -4.21
N TYR A 193 -4.76 -8.82 -4.40
CA TYR A 193 -5.26 -10.10 -4.93
C TYR A 193 -6.28 -10.75 -3.99
N VAL A 194 -6.03 -10.70 -2.67
CA VAL A 194 -7.01 -11.15 -1.67
C VAL A 194 -8.29 -10.32 -1.74
N ALA A 195 -8.18 -9.00 -1.85
CA ALA A 195 -9.34 -8.12 -1.95
C ALA A 195 -10.23 -8.46 -3.16
N ALA A 196 -9.63 -8.64 -4.34
CA ALA A 196 -10.35 -9.02 -5.54
C ALA A 196 -10.96 -10.43 -5.43
N ALA A 197 -10.23 -11.38 -4.84
CA ALA A 197 -10.74 -12.74 -4.63
C ALA A 197 -11.96 -12.74 -3.72
N ILE A 198 -11.93 -12.05 -2.59
CA ILE A 198 -13.06 -11.95 -1.65
C ILE A 198 -14.24 -11.19 -2.28
N PHE A 199 -13.97 -10.14 -3.06
CA PHE A 199 -15.00 -9.41 -3.80
C PHE A 199 -15.72 -10.33 -4.80
N VAL A 200 -14.99 -11.09 -5.62
CA VAL A 200 -15.57 -12.04 -6.56
C VAL A 200 -16.28 -13.18 -5.83
N LEU A 201 -15.70 -13.71 -4.76
CA LEU A 201 -16.29 -14.76 -3.94
C LEU A 201 -17.62 -14.32 -3.32
N GLY A 202 -17.64 -13.15 -2.69
CA GLY A 202 -18.82 -12.62 -2.00
C GLY A 202 -19.98 -12.30 -2.93
N ILE A 203 -19.72 -11.66 -4.07
CA ILE A 203 -20.77 -11.38 -5.09
C ILE A 203 -21.29 -12.69 -5.69
N SER A 204 -20.40 -13.63 -5.99
CA SER A 204 -20.80 -14.94 -6.50
C SER A 204 -21.62 -15.72 -5.47
N ALA A 205 -21.26 -15.67 -4.18
CA ALA A 205 -22.04 -16.24 -3.10
C ALA A 205 -23.44 -15.61 -3.00
N TRP A 206 -23.55 -14.30 -3.21
CA TRP A 206 -24.84 -13.62 -3.26
C TRP A 206 -25.71 -14.12 -4.42
N TYR A 207 -25.14 -14.37 -5.63
CA TYR A 207 -25.88 -14.96 -6.75
C TYR A 207 -26.36 -16.37 -6.41
N VAL A 208 -25.53 -17.19 -5.78
CA VAL A 208 -25.92 -18.55 -5.37
C VAL A 208 -27.07 -18.49 -4.37
N LEU A 209 -27.01 -17.63 -3.35
CA LEU A 209 -28.09 -17.43 -2.37
C LEU A 209 -29.40 -16.95 -3.02
N LYS A 210 -29.34 -16.21 -4.12
CA LYS A 210 -30.51 -15.73 -4.88
C LYS A 210 -30.98 -16.71 -5.97
N GLY A 211 -30.29 -17.83 -6.17
CA GLY A 211 -30.59 -18.78 -7.24
C GLY A 211 -30.35 -18.24 -8.65
N ARG A 212 -29.50 -17.20 -8.82
CA ARG A 212 -29.26 -16.53 -10.10
C ARG A 212 -27.88 -16.88 -10.65
N HIS A 213 -27.76 -17.01 -11.98
CA HIS A 213 -26.47 -17.22 -12.69
C HIS A 213 -25.58 -18.30 -12.07
N LEU A 214 -26.17 -19.41 -11.61
CA LEU A 214 -25.52 -20.43 -10.76
C LEU A 214 -24.24 -21.01 -11.36
N GLN A 215 -24.21 -21.26 -12.68
CA GLN A 215 -23.03 -21.83 -13.32
C GLN A 215 -21.86 -20.85 -13.33
N LEU A 216 -22.12 -19.58 -13.68
CA LEU A 216 -21.14 -18.52 -13.66
C LEU A 216 -20.64 -18.27 -12.23
N ALA A 217 -21.56 -18.15 -11.28
CA ALA A 217 -21.24 -17.91 -9.88
C ALA A 217 -20.34 -19.00 -9.29
N LYS A 218 -20.71 -20.27 -9.46
CA LYS A 218 -19.89 -21.40 -8.93
C LYS A 218 -18.50 -21.47 -9.57
N ARG A 219 -18.34 -21.15 -10.87
CA ARG A 219 -17.04 -21.10 -11.53
C ARG A 219 -16.22 -19.92 -11.02
N SER A 220 -16.84 -18.74 -10.89
CA SER A 220 -16.19 -17.55 -10.32
C SER A 220 -15.72 -17.82 -8.89
N MET A 221 -16.56 -18.48 -8.06
CA MET A 221 -16.17 -18.89 -6.70
C MET A 221 -14.97 -19.83 -6.69
N THR A 222 -14.91 -20.79 -7.63
CA THR A 222 -13.78 -21.72 -7.74
C THR A 222 -12.49 -20.99 -8.07
N VAL A 223 -12.51 -20.09 -9.06
CA VAL A 223 -11.33 -19.28 -9.43
C VAL A 223 -10.93 -18.39 -8.26
N ALA A 224 -11.90 -17.67 -7.68
CA ALA A 224 -11.65 -16.75 -6.58
C ALA A 224 -11.12 -17.46 -5.33
N ALA A 225 -11.66 -18.62 -4.95
CA ALA A 225 -11.20 -19.36 -3.80
C ALA A 225 -9.76 -19.89 -3.97
N SER A 226 -9.44 -20.41 -5.17
CA SER A 226 -8.09 -20.93 -5.48
C SER A 226 -7.05 -19.79 -5.49
N PHE A 227 -7.36 -18.73 -6.21
CA PHE A 227 -6.50 -17.54 -6.29
C PHE A 227 -6.37 -16.84 -4.95
N GLY A 228 -7.50 -16.68 -4.23
CA GLY A 228 -7.54 -16.03 -2.93
C GLY A 228 -6.78 -16.80 -1.85
N LEU A 229 -6.80 -18.13 -1.86
CA LEU A 229 -6.02 -18.94 -0.92
C LEU A 229 -4.51 -18.75 -1.18
N ALA A 230 -4.08 -18.84 -2.44
CA ALA A 230 -2.68 -18.63 -2.79
C ALA A 230 -2.21 -17.22 -2.40
N ALA A 231 -3.03 -16.19 -2.71
CA ALA A 231 -2.74 -14.81 -2.35
C ALA A 231 -2.70 -14.59 -0.83
N SER A 232 -3.65 -15.17 -0.08
CA SER A 232 -3.70 -15.03 1.39
C SER A 232 -2.49 -15.66 2.08
N LEU A 233 -2.04 -16.82 1.61
CA LEU A 233 -0.81 -17.44 2.10
C LEU A 233 0.43 -16.61 1.74
N SER A 234 0.47 -16.07 0.52
CA SER A 234 1.54 -15.15 0.10
C SER A 234 1.60 -13.91 0.99
N VAL A 235 0.45 -13.28 1.30
CA VAL A 235 0.39 -12.12 2.21
C VAL A 235 0.95 -12.46 3.59
N ALA A 236 0.67 -13.65 4.14
CA ALA A 236 1.20 -14.04 5.44
C ALA A 236 2.74 -14.17 5.43
N VAL A 237 3.29 -14.88 4.43
CA VAL A 237 4.74 -15.06 4.29
C VAL A 237 5.46 -13.73 4.05
N LEU A 238 4.91 -12.89 3.19
CA LEU A 238 5.51 -11.59 2.86
C LEU A 238 5.29 -10.54 3.96
N GLY A 239 4.24 -10.71 4.77
CA GLY A 239 4.01 -9.94 5.98
C GLY A 239 5.07 -10.21 7.04
N ASP A 240 5.45 -11.47 7.23
CA ASP A 240 6.57 -11.88 8.08
C ASP A 240 7.88 -11.24 7.61
N GLU A 241 8.18 -11.30 6.30
CA GLU A 241 9.37 -10.65 5.73
C GLU A 241 9.37 -9.13 5.94
N SER A 242 8.21 -8.48 5.76
CA SER A 242 8.06 -7.04 6.01
C SER A 242 8.27 -6.69 7.50
N GLY A 243 7.83 -7.56 8.40
CA GLY A 243 8.06 -7.44 9.85
C GLY A 243 9.55 -7.53 10.20
N TYR A 244 10.24 -8.52 9.65
CA TYR A 244 11.69 -8.69 9.81
C TYR A 244 12.47 -7.48 9.30
N LEU A 245 12.18 -6.99 8.10
CA LEU A 245 12.83 -5.79 7.55
C LEU A 245 12.53 -4.53 8.37
N THR A 246 11.36 -4.45 9.00
CA THR A 246 11.04 -3.35 9.93
C THR A 246 11.91 -3.44 11.19
N THR A 247 12.21 -4.63 11.69
CA THR A 247 13.12 -4.85 12.81
C THR A 247 14.54 -4.39 12.49
N GLU A 248 15.00 -4.63 11.27
CA GLU A 248 16.34 -4.25 10.84
C GLU A 248 16.49 -2.74 10.59
N HIS A 249 15.52 -2.14 9.89
CA HIS A 249 15.65 -0.78 9.37
C HIS A 249 14.88 0.30 10.15
N GLN A 250 13.80 -0.05 10.87
CA GLN A 250 12.89 0.88 11.53
C GLN A 250 12.53 0.42 12.96
N LYS A 251 13.53 0.33 13.82
CA LYS A 251 13.40 -0.23 15.19
C LYS A 251 12.35 0.51 16.04
N MET A 252 12.28 1.84 15.93
CA MET A 252 11.26 2.63 16.64
C MET A 252 9.84 2.27 16.19
N LYS A 253 9.64 2.07 14.89
CA LYS A 253 8.36 1.62 14.34
C LYS A 253 7.96 0.26 14.91
N LEU A 254 8.89 -0.71 14.92
CA LEU A 254 8.64 -2.03 15.50
C LEU A 254 8.25 -1.93 16.97
N ALA A 255 9.05 -1.22 17.77
CA ALA A 255 8.79 -1.04 19.18
C ALA A 255 7.42 -0.38 19.45
N ALA A 256 7.01 0.56 18.60
CA ALA A 256 5.70 1.21 18.69
C ALA A 256 4.54 0.28 18.26
N ILE A 257 4.70 -0.53 17.21
CA ILE A 257 3.71 -1.53 16.77
C ILE A 257 3.43 -2.55 17.89
N GLU A 258 4.48 -2.97 18.58
CA GLU A 258 4.40 -3.97 19.64
C GLU A 258 4.20 -3.36 21.04
N ALA A 259 4.24 -2.03 21.13
CA ALA A 259 4.16 -1.27 22.40
C ALA A 259 5.21 -1.72 23.43
N ILE A 260 6.44 -1.95 22.97
CA ILE A 260 7.61 -2.34 23.76
C ILE A 260 8.25 -1.07 24.34
N TRP A 261 7.94 -0.75 25.59
CA TRP A 261 8.44 0.48 26.24
C TRP A 261 9.86 0.32 26.78
N ASP A 262 10.18 -0.80 27.38
CA ASP A 262 11.48 -1.15 27.92
C ASP A 262 12.08 -2.28 27.08
N THR A 263 13.41 -2.35 26.96
CA THR A 263 14.08 -3.40 26.19
C THR A 263 13.73 -4.79 26.73
N GLU A 264 13.22 -5.65 25.86
CA GLU A 264 12.83 -6.99 26.21
C GLU A 264 13.96 -7.98 25.98
N PRO A 265 14.31 -8.79 27.01
CA PRO A 265 15.33 -9.81 26.88
C PRO A 265 14.90 -10.91 25.91
N ALA A 266 15.87 -11.55 25.29
CA ALA A 266 15.62 -12.68 24.39
C ALA A 266 15.24 -13.94 25.19
N PRO A 267 14.30 -14.75 24.66
CA PRO A 267 13.50 -14.55 23.46
C PRO A 267 12.28 -13.67 23.71
N ALA A 268 12.15 -12.59 22.93
CA ALA A 268 11.11 -11.59 23.14
C ALA A 268 9.69 -12.16 22.93
N PRO A 269 8.73 -11.86 23.83
CA PRO A 269 7.35 -12.25 23.70
C PRO A 269 6.61 -11.34 22.71
N PHE A 270 5.53 -11.83 22.10
CA PHE A 270 4.59 -11.05 21.30
C PHE A 270 3.45 -10.57 22.19
N THR A 271 3.14 -9.28 22.16
CA THR A 271 2.00 -8.73 22.89
C THR A 271 0.72 -8.94 22.06
N ALA A 272 -0.05 -9.98 22.34
CA ALA A 272 -1.26 -10.28 21.58
C ALA A 272 -2.38 -9.27 21.81
N PHE A 273 -2.51 -8.76 23.04
CA PHE A 273 -3.52 -7.79 23.46
C PHE A 273 -2.98 -6.89 24.56
N GLY A 274 -3.50 -5.66 24.66
CA GLY A 274 -3.17 -4.69 25.70
C GLY A 274 -3.70 -3.31 25.35
N PHE A 275 -3.55 -2.38 26.28
CA PHE A 275 -3.92 -0.97 26.10
C PHE A 275 -2.67 -0.10 26.29
N PRO A 276 -1.98 0.27 25.20
CA PRO A 276 -0.82 1.15 25.29
C PRO A 276 -1.21 2.54 25.80
N ASP A 277 -0.49 3.03 26.80
CA ASP A 277 -0.59 4.38 27.32
C ASP A 277 0.72 5.14 27.03
N GLN A 278 0.63 6.13 26.14
CA GLN A 278 1.80 6.89 25.71
C GLN A 278 2.27 7.92 26.74
N GLU A 279 1.37 8.39 27.62
CA GLU A 279 1.74 9.33 28.68
C GLU A 279 2.40 8.60 29.86
N ALA A 280 1.81 7.47 30.27
CA ALA A 280 2.39 6.61 31.30
C ALA A 280 3.63 5.83 30.82
N ARG A 281 3.79 5.68 29.47
CA ARG A 281 4.87 4.91 28.84
C ARG A 281 4.87 3.45 29.26
N GLU A 282 3.67 2.85 29.28
CA GLU A 282 3.45 1.45 29.65
C GLU A 282 2.25 0.87 28.88
N THR A 283 2.08 -0.45 28.94
CA THR A 283 0.93 -1.14 28.32
C THR A 283 0.13 -1.85 29.42
N HIS A 284 -1.10 -1.38 29.63
CA HIS A 284 -1.98 -1.96 30.64
C HIS A 284 -2.61 -3.25 30.14
N TYR A 285 -2.83 -4.20 31.06
CA TYR A 285 -3.51 -5.50 30.79
C TYR A 285 -2.90 -6.26 29.61
N ALA A 286 -1.58 -6.20 29.47
CA ALA A 286 -0.86 -6.86 28.39
C ALA A 286 -0.95 -8.39 28.50
N VAL A 287 -1.31 -9.05 27.40
CA VAL A 287 -1.31 -10.49 27.25
C VAL A 287 -0.18 -10.88 26.30
N HIS A 288 0.83 -11.56 26.84
CA HIS A 288 2.02 -11.93 26.08
C HIS A 288 1.98 -13.40 25.64
N VAL A 289 2.39 -13.64 24.39
CA VAL A 289 2.65 -14.99 23.88
C VAL A 289 4.18 -15.19 23.84
N PRO A 290 4.72 -16.10 24.66
CA PRO A 290 6.17 -16.26 24.79
C PRO A 290 6.84 -16.60 23.45
N TRP A 291 8.08 -16.09 23.25
CA TRP A 291 9.01 -16.38 22.15
C TRP A 291 8.56 -15.95 20.73
N VAL A 292 7.29 -15.69 20.52
CA VAL A 292 6.74 -15.45 19.18
C VAL A 292 7.41 -14.25 18.51
N MET A 293 7.64 -13.15 19.24
CA MET A 293 8.29 -11.97 18.66
C MET A 293 9.77 -12.22 18.32
N GLY A 294 10.48 -13.00 19.12
CA GLY A 294 11.83 -13.45 18.77
C GLY A 294 11.86 -14.24 17.46
N LEU A 295 10.87 -15.11 17.22
CA LEU A 295 10.81 -15.93 16.02
C LEU A 295 10.43 -15.12 14.76
N ILE A 296 9.42 -14.25 14.84
CA ILE A 296 8.90 -13.52 13.66
C ILE A 296 9.61 -12.19 13.43
N GLY A 297 10.02 -11.48 14.48
CA GLY A 297 10.64 -10.16 14.37
C GLY A 297 12.14 -10.23 14.14
N THR A 298 12.89 -10.98 14.99
CA THR A 298 14.35 -11.05 14.89
C THR A 298 14.87 -12.34 14.25
N ARG A 299 14.01 -13.33 14.01
CA ARG A 299 14.39 -14.69 13.57
C ARG A 299 15.46 -15.31 14.47
N SER A 300 15.47 -14.92 15.74
CA SER A 300 16.48 -15.30 16.72
C SER A 300 15.84 -15.47 18.10
N LEU A 301 16.32 -16.48 18.82
CA LEU A 301 15.94 -16.69 20.22
C LEU A 301 16.93 -16.04 21.21
N THR A 302 17.96 -15.38 20.70
CA THR A 302 19.06 -14.80 21.50
C THR A 302 19.23 -13.29 21.27
N THR A 303 18.47 -12.69 20.35
CA THR A 303 18.53 -11.25 20.06
C THR A 303 17.49 -10.50 20.87
N GLU A 304 17.94 -9.46 21.59
CA GLU A 304 17.08 -8.54 22.31
C GLU A 304 16.36 -7.57 21.37
N ILE A 305 15.16 -7.14 21.74
CA ILE A 305 14.43 -6.10 21.02
C ILE A 305 14.48 -4.81 21.85
N PRO A 306 15.08 -3.73 21.31
CA PRO A 306 15.20 -2.48 22.04
C PRO A 306 13.84 -1.84 22.25
N GLY A 307 13.58 -1.38 23.49
CA GLY A 307 12.39 -0.66 23.86
C GLY A 307 12.40 0.81 23.42
N ILE A 308 11.21 1.42 23.41
CA ILE A 308 11.01 2.82 23.03
C ILE A 308 11.93 3.75 23.84
N LYS A 309 12.06 3.53 25.16
CA LYS A 309 12.88 4.38 26.03
C LYS A 309 14.35 4.38 25.64
N ASP A 310 14.93 3.22 25.33
CA ASP A 310 16.31 3.12 24.88
C ASP A 310 16.52 3.69 23.48
N LEU A 311 15.52 3.53 22.59
CA LEU A 311 15.55 4.13 21.26
C LEU A 311 15.46 5.66 21.30
N VAL A 312 14.73 6.23 22.25
CA VAL A 312 14.69 7.68 22.49
C VAL A 312 16.04 8.19 22.96
N GLN A 313 16.74 7.48 23.86
CA GLN A 313 18.11 7.86 24.27
C GLN A 313 19.07 7.84 23.06
N ARG A 314 18.97 6.83 22.19
CA ARG A 314 19.77 6.81 20.95
C ARG A 314 19.42 7.96 20.01
N ALA A 315 18.13 8.32 19.90
CA ALA A 315 17.69 9.48 19.12
C ALA A 315 18.29 10.79 19.67
N GLU A 316 18.38 10.94 21.00
CA GLU A 316 19.03 12.10 21.64
C GLU A 316 20.52 12.17 21.27
N HIS A 317 21.25 11.06 21.27
CA HIS A 317 22.63 11.02 20.77
C HIS A 317 22.73 11.41 19.29
N HIS A 318 21.83 10.90 18.45
CA HIS A 318 21.79 11.29 17.03
C HIS A 318 21.48 12.79 16.84
N ILE A 319 20.64 13.39 17.71
CA ILE A 319 20.42 14.84 17.66
C ILE A 319 21.72 15.61 17.96
N HIS A 320 22.49 15.18 18.95
CA HIS A 320 23.79 15.83 19.25
C HIS A 320 24.79 15.70 18.10
N ASP A 321 24.88 14.55 17.44
CA ASP A 321 25.73 14.37 16.26
C ASP A 321 25.20 15.17 15.07
N GLY A 322 23.88 15.21 14.89
CA GLY A 322 23.23 16.02 13.87
C GLY A 322 23.48 17.52 14.06
N LEU A 323 23.59 18.02 15.30
CA LEU A 323 23.95 19.40 15.57
C LEU A 323 25.37 19.75 15.09
N LYS A 324 26.34 18.83 15.25
CA LYS A 324 27.70 18.99 14.70
C LYS A 324 27.65 19.07 13.17
N ALA A 325 26.90 18.15 12.53
CA ALA A 325 26.70 18.15 11.08
C ALA A 325 26.02 19.44 10.60
N TYR A 326 25.01 19.93 11.33
CA TYR A 326 24.29 21.14 10.98
C TYR A 326 25.21 22.39 11.08
N ASP A 327 26.03 22.51 12.12
CA ASP A 327 26.99 23.61 12.27
C ASP A 327 28.05 23.59 11.15
N ALA A 328 28.62 22.41 10.85
CA ALA A 328 29.56 22.23 9.74
C ALA A 328 28.90 22.60 8.39
N LEU A 329 27.66 22.20 8.16
CA LEU A 329 26.89 22.52 6.93
C LEU A 329 26.69 24.05 6.80
N GLN A 330 26.34 24.75 7.88
CA GLN A 330 26.18 26.22 7.83
C GLN A 330 27.50 26.93 7.46
N LYS A 331 28.64 26.46 7.96
CA LYS A 331 29.97 27.00 7.60
C LYS A 331 30.33 26.71 6.15
N ILE A 332 30.07 25.47 5.65
CA ILE A 332 30.27 25.09 4.25
C ILE A 332 29.45 26.01 3.34
N ARG A 333 28.18 26.26 3.67
CA ARG A 333 27.31 27.17 2.92
C ARG A 333 27.78 28.63 2.93
N ALA A 334 28.20 29.12 4.09
CA ALA A 334 28.69 30.51 4.23
C ALA A 334 29.92 30.76 3.38
N ALA A 335 30.76 29.75 3.17
CA ALA A 335 31.95 29.83 2.33
C ALA A 335 31.65 29.88 0.81
N LYS A 336 30.40 29.66 0.39
CA LYS A 336 29.94 29.73 -1.03
C LYS A 336 30.83 28.93 -2.02
N GLY A 337 31.29 27.76 -1.63
CA GLY A 337 32.17 26.92 -2.47
C GLY A 337 33.67 27.26 -2.37
N ASN A 338 34.07 28.31 -1.68
CA ASN A 338 35.47 28.70 -1.48
C ASN A 338 36.16 27.94 -0.34
N LEU A 339 35.52 26.96 0.27
CA LEU A 339 36.12 26.18 1.34
C LEU A 339 37.16 25.21 0.77
N ASP A 340 38.34 25.18 1.36
CA ASP A 340 39.38 24.23 0.98
C ASP A 340 38.84 22.77 1.03
N ALA A 341 39.30 21.91 0.14
CA ALA A 341 38.90 20.51 0.12
C ALA A 341 39.25 19.80 1.45
N ASN A 342 40.31 20.23 2.11
CA ASN A 342 40.77 19.70 3.39
C ASN A 342 40.24 20.45 4.62
N ALA A 343 39.24 21.32 4.46
CA ALA A 343 38.69 22.07 5.58
C ALA A 343 38.07 21.13 6.63
N PRO A 344 38.30 21.38 7.93
CA PRO A 344 37.82 20.50 9.01
C PRO A 344 36.29 20.37 9.01
N GLU A 345 35.56 21.37 8.53
CA GLU A 345 34.10 21.34 8.41
C GLU A 345 33.60 20.24 7.44
N ARG A 346 34.37 19.95 6.40
CA ARG A 346 34.01 18.84 5.46
C ARG A 346 34.17 17.48 6.14
N ALA A 347 35.26 17.27 6.87
CA ALA A 347 35.49 16.04 7.63
C ALA A 347 34.40 15.82 8.70
N ILE A 348 34.03 16.87 9.44
CA ILE A 348 32.94 16.82 10.43
C ILE A 348 31.63 16.48 9.75
N PHE A 349 31.35 17.08 8.58
CA PHE A 349 30.12 16.78 7.85
C PHE A 349 30.11 15.36 7.29
N GLU A 350 31.22 14.86 6.78
CA GLU A 350 31.34 13.46 6.32
C GLU A 350 31.12 12.45 7.45
N GLU A 351 31.64 12.73 8.65
CA GLU A 351 31.47 11.87 9.83
C GLU A 351 30.05 11.89 10.39
N HIS A 352 29.46 13.08 10.57
CA HIS A 352 28.20 13.24 11.28
C HIS A 352 26.98 13.53 10.37
N GLY A 353 27.19 13.68 9.06
CA GLY A 353 26.13 14.08 8.10
C GLY A 353 24.94 13.13 8.03
N HIS A 354 25.17 11.85 8.33
CA HIS A 354 24.09 10.85 8.41
C HIS A 354 23.05 11.15 9.49
N ALA A 355 23.43 11.93 10.52
CA ALA A 355 22.53 12.35 11.61
C ALA A 355 21.89 13.73 11.39
N LEU A 356 22.15 14.41 10.26
CA LEU A 356 21.64 15.76 9.99
C LEU A 356 20.11 15.85 10.16
N GLY A 357 19.37 14.85 9.71
CA GLY A 357 17.91 14.80 9.84
C GLY A 357 17.43 14.93 11.29
N TYR A 358 18.17 14.35 12.23
CA TYR A 358 17.84 14.43 13.66
C TYR A 358 17.98 15.86 14.19
N ALA A 359 18.97 16.63 13.75
CA ALA A 359 19.05 18.06 14.10
C ALA A 359 17.86 18.86 13.54
N LEU A 360 17.32 18.48 12.39
CA LEU A 360 16.17 19.15 11.78
C LEU A 360 14.87 18.95 12.58
N LEU A 361 14.76 17.94 13.45
CA LEU A 361 13.63 17.79 14.39
C LEU A 361 13.50 19.02 15.31
N LEU A 362 14.61 19.65 15.66
CA LEU A 362 14.64 20.84 16.52
C LEU A 362 13.99 22.06 15.86
N LYS A 363 13.86 22.08 14.53
CA LYS A 363 13.17 23.14 13.78
C LYS A 363 11.70 23.33 14.19
N ARG A 364 11.12 22.37 14.87
CA ARG A 364 9.79 22.47 15.45
C ARG A 364 9.74 23.40 16.66
N TYR A 365 10.88 23.60 17.34
CA TYR A 365 10.98 24.29 18.62
C TYR A 365 11.78 25.57 18.55
N VAL A 366 12.73 25.69 17.60
CA VAL A 366 13.65 26.78 17.47
C VAL A 366 14.05 26.98 15.99
N ASP A 367 14.21 28.24 15.58
CA ASP A 367 14.60 28.54 14.19
C ASP A 367 16.01 28.07 13.85
N ASP A 368 16.96 28.23 14.77
CA ASP A 368 18.32 27.73 14.62
C ASP A 368 18.54 26.54 15.59
N PRO A 369 18.65 25.31 15.09
CA PRO A 369 18.89 24.11 15.90
C PRO A 369 20.06 24.25 16.88
N ARG A 370 21.09 25.04 16.56
CA ARG A 370 22.26 25.26 17.44
C ARG A 370 21.93 26.00 18.74
N GLN A 371 20.77 26.64 18.80
CA GLN A 371 20.31 27.39 19.99
C GLN A 371 19.35 26.56 20.86
N ALA A 372 19.14 25.30 20.51
CA ALA A 372 18.22 24.44 21.23
C ALA A 372 18.69 24.19 22.68
N THR A 373 17.73 24.26 23.60
CA THR A 373 17.97 23.92 25.00
C THR A 373 17.98 22.41 25.21
N PRO A 374 18.62 21.89 26.28
CA PRO A 374 18.57 20.47 26.61
C PRO A 374 17.14 19.91 26.72
N GLU A 375 16.21 20.71 27.23
CA GLU A 375 14.79 20.33 27.30
C GLU A 375 14.16 20.17 25.90
N GLN A 376 14.47 21.07 24.97
CA GLN A 376 14.01 20.97 23.58
C GLN A 376 14.61 19.76 22.84
N ILE A 377 15.87 19.44 23.12
CA ILE A 377 16.55 18.24 22.59
C ILE A 377 15.86 16.99 23.09
N ASN A 378 15.58 16.89 24.38
CA ASN A 378 14.86 15.74 24.95
C ASN A 378 13.45 15.63 24.37
N ARG A 379 12.70 16.74 24.22
CA ARG A 379 11.38 16.73 23.57
C ARG A 379 11.45 16.26 22.13
N ALA A 380 12.43 16.74 21.35
CA ALA A 380 12.64 16.33 19.97
C ALA A 380 13.00 14.82 19.86
N ALA A 381 13.74 14.27 20.82
CA ALA A 381 14.02 12.84 20.90
C ALA A 381 12.74 12.04 21.15
N TRP A 382 11.85 12.49 22.04
CA TRP A 382 10.53 11.87 22.26
C TRP A 382 9.57 12.04 21.08
N ASP A 383 9.69 13.10 20.27
CA ASP A 383 8.91 13.25 19.03
C ASP A 383 9.22 12.16 18.01
N THR A 384 10.34 11.42 18.12
CA THR A 384 10.64 10.28 17.26
C THR A 384 9.74 9.06 17.53
N VAL A 385 8.99 9.08 18.63
CA VAL A 385 8.04 8.02 18.97
C VAL A 385 6.70 8.27 18.25
N PRO A 386 6.30 7.39 17.32
CA PRO A 386 5.00 7.52 16.67
C PRO A 386 3.85 7.25 17.65
N GLN A 387 2.62 7.49 17.21
CA GLN A 387 1.44 7.20 18.04
C GLN A 387 1.28 5.69 18.25
N VAL A 388 1.59 5.21 19.46
CA VAL A 388 1.67 3.78 19.78
C VAL A 388 0.32 3.08 19.70
N ALA A 389 -0.72 3.60 20.34
CA ALA A 389 -2.03 2.93 20.38
C ALA A 389 -2.67 2.70 19.00
N PRO A 390 -2.72 3.70 18.08
CA PRO A 390 -3.21 3.46 16.72
C PRO A 390 -2.42 2.39 15.96
N LEU A 391 -1.09 2.36 16.09
CA LEU A 391 -0.23 1.36 15.45
C LEU A 391 -0.49 -0.03 16.00
N PHE A 392 -0.54 -0.15 17.32
CA PHE A 392 -0.79 -1.40 18.03
C PHE A 392 -2.10 -2.06 17.59
N PHE A 393 -3.20 -1.30 17.59
CA PHE A 393 -4.51 -1.84 17.23
C PHE A 393 -4.64 -2.06 15.72
N SER A 394 -4.09 -1.18 14.87
CA SER A 394 -4.13 -1.36 13.42
C SER A 394 -3.39 -2.63 12.97
N PHE A 395 -2.21 -2.90 13.55
CA PHE A 395 -1.47 -4.12 13.25
C PHE A 395 -2.27 -5.38 13.62
N ARG A 396 -2.87 -5.40 14.81
CA ARG A 396 -3.67 -6.54 15.28
C ARG A 396 -4.95 -6.73 14.47
N ALA A 397 -5.60 -5.64 14.05
CA ALA A 397 -6.73 -5.70 13.14
C ALA A 397 -6.33 -6.28 11.78
N MET A 398 -5.22 -5.83 11.19
CA MET A 398 -4.69 -6.34 9.94
C MET A 398 -4.41 -7.84 10.00
N VAL A 399 -3.67 -8.28 11.01
CA VAL A 399 -3.29 -9.69 11.19
C VAL A 399 -4.51 -10.57 11.49
N GLY A 400 -5.39 -10.13 12.39
CA GLY A 400 -6.60 -10.88 12.76
C GLY A 400 -7.55 -11.08 11.58
N VAL A 401 -7.80 -10.04 10.80
CA VAL A 401 -8.58 -10.12 9.56
C VAL A 401 -7.86 -11.01 8.54
N GLY A 402 -6.55 -10.87 8.37
CA GLY A 402 -5.75 -11.69 7.46
C GLY A 402 -5.88 -13.18 7.75
N LEU A 403 -5.74 -13.59 9.03
CA LEU A 403 -5.94 -14.97 9.45
C LEU A 403 -7.36 -15.49 9.17
N PHE A 404 -8.38 -14.67 9.43
CA PHE A 404 -9.75 -15.00 9.08
C PHE A 404 -9.92 -15.22 7.57
N LEU A 405 -9.32 -14.38 6.72
CA LEU A 405 -9.41 -14.49 5.27
C LEU A 405 -8.69 -15.74 4.72
N ILE A 406 -7.58 -16.17 5.34
CA ILE A 406 -6.92 -17.45 5.03
C ILE A 406 -7.88 -18.60 5.31
N LEU A 407 -8.52 -18.63 6.48
CA LEU A 407 -9.48 -19.67 6.84
C LEU A 407 -10.69 -19.68 5.90
N LEU A 408 -11.21 -18.51 5.54
CA LEU A 408 -12.35 -18.36 4.65
C LEU A 408 -12.01 -18.90 3.23
N THR A 409 -10.90 -18.44 2.66
CA THR A 409 -10.46 -18.86 1.32
C THR A 409 -10.12 -20.35 1.28
N ALA A 410 -9.46 -20.90 2.30
CA ALA A 410 -9.17 -22.33 2.44
C ALA A 410 -10.48 -23.16 2.51
N THR A 411 -11.46 -22.67 3.27
CA THR A 411 -12.76 -23.33 3.39
C THR A 411 -13.48 -23.39 2.02
N PHE A 412 -13.54 -22.26 1.31
CA PHE A 412 -14.18 -22.22 -0.01
C PHE A 412 -13.39 -22.99 -1.07
N PHE A 413 -12.07 -23.02 -0.99
CA PHE A 413 -11.24 -23.86 -1.83
C PHE A 413 -11.55 -25.35 -1.62
N TRP A 414 -11.62 -25.79 -0.35
CA TRP A 414 -11.98 -27.17 -0.01
C TRP A 414 -13.39 -27.55 -0.47
N LEU A 415 -14.39 -26.65 -0.27
CA LEU A 415 -15.75 -26.85 -0.74
C LEU A 415 -15.83 -26.92 -2.27
N SER A 416 -15.03 -26.11 -2.95
CA SER A 416 -14.92 -26.15 -4.43
C SER A 416 -14.36 -27.50 -4.91
N ALA A 417 -13.28 -27.99 -4.30
CA ALA A 417 -12.70 -29.29 -4.61
C ALA A 417 -13.69 -30.43 -4.37
N ARG A 418 -14.57 -30.30 -3.38
CA ARG A 418 -15.65 -31.25 -3.07
C ARG A 418 -16.93 -31.03 -3.88
N ARG A 419 -16.99 -30.01 -4.75
CA ARG A 419 -18.17 -29.61 -5.53
C ARG A 419 -19.40 -29.30 -4.66
N ARG A 420 -19.18 -28.73 -3.46
CA ARG A 420 -20.20 -28.44 -2.43
C ARG A 420 -20.30 -26.95 -2.09
N LEU A 421 -20.05 -26.07 -3.05
CA LEU A 421 -20.05 -24.61 -2.83
C LEU A 421 -21.40 -24.04 -2.35
N ASP A 422 -22.49 -24.70 -2.68
CA ASP A 422 -23.88 -24.33 -2.31
C ASP A 422 -24.43 -25.12 -1.11
N ALA A 423 -23.66 -26.04 -0.54
CA ALA A 423 -24.16 -26.93 0.53
C ALA A 423 -24.42 -26.20 1.86
N TYR A 424 -23.78 -25.05 2.09
CA TYR A 424 -23.83 -24.35 3.39
C TYR A 424 -24.23 -22.88 3.21
N PRO A 425 -25.52 -22.53 3.20
CA PRO A 425 -25.99 -21.16 2.99
C PRO A 425 -25.44 -20.14 4.01
N TRP A 426 -25.12 -20.57 5.22
CA TRP A 426 -24.53 -19.71 6.23
C TRP A 426 -23.10 -19.28 5.87
N LEU A 427 -22.29 -20.17 5.27
CA LEU A 427 -20.95 -19.81 4.78
C LEU A 427 -21.04 -18.83 3.60
N LEU A 428 -22.02 -19.01 2.71
CA LEU A 428 -22.26 -18.05 1.62
C LEU A 428 -22.59 -16.65 2.16
N ARG A 429 -23.37 -16.56 3.24
CA ARG A 429 -23.63 -15.28 3.91
C ARG A 429 -22.36 -14.67 4.51
N ILE A 430 -21.53 -15.49 5.14
CA ILE A 430 -20.21 -15.03 5.65
C ILE A 430 -19.38 -14.47 4.48
N ALA A 431 -19.31 -15.13 3.33
CA ALA A 431 -18.57 -14.64 2.18
C ALA A 431 -19.10 -13.26 1.69
N VAL A 432 -20.41 -13.03 1.70
CA VAL A 432 -21.01 -11.74 1.36
C VAL A 432 -20.59 -10.64 2.35
N PHE A 433 -20.69 -10.94 3.65
CA PHE A 433 -20.31 -9.97 4.69
C PHE A 433 -18.79 -9.77 4.80
N ALA A 434 -18.00 -10.72 4.31
CA ALA A 434 -16.55 -10.61 4.28
C ALA A 434 -16.02 -9.65 3.20
N ILE A 435 -16.85 -9.20 2.23
CA ILE A 435 -16.40 -8.30 1.16
C ILE A 435 -15.59 -7.09 1.67
N PRO A 436 -15.99 -6.34 2.71
CA PRO A 436 -15.22 -5.18 3.17
C PRO A 436 -13.97 -5.51 3.99
N LEU A 437 -13.82 -6.75 4.48
CA LEU A 437 -12.73 -7.10 5.39
C LEU A 437 -11.32 -6.92 4.80
N PRO A 438 -11.03 -7.30 3.54
CA PRO A 438 -9.71 -7.03 2.96
C PRO A 438 -9.33 -5.54 2.97
N TRP A 439 -10.30 -4.63 2.72
CA TRP A 439 -10.04 -3.20 2.79
C TRP A 439 -9.73 -2.74 4.22
N ILE A 440 -10.43 -3.26 5.22
CA ILE A 440 -10.11 -2.99 6.63
C ILE A 440 -8.67 -3.41 6.94
N ALA A 441 -8.24 -4.59 6.49
CA ALA A 441 -6.88 -5.05 6.69
C ALA A 441 -5.85 -4.19 5.93
N ILE A 442 -6.11 -3.85 4.68
CA ILE A 442 -5.22 -3.05 3.83
C ILE A 442 -5.07 -1.63 4.40
N GLU A 443 -6.16 -0.96 4.76
CA GLU A 443 -6.13 0.38 5.35
C GLU A 443 -5.43 0.38 6.71
N SER A 444 -5.67 -0.65 7.54
CA SER A 444 -4.92 -0.84 8.78
C SER A 444 -3.42 -1.02 8.52
N GLY A 445 -3.04 -1.76 7.48
CA GLY A 445 -1.65 -1.93 7.06
C GLY A 445 -1.00 -0.60 6.61
N TRP A 446 -1.74 0.27 5.90
CA TRP A 446 -1.27 1.60 5.55
C TRP A 446 -1.09 2.49 6.77
N LEU A 447 -2.01 2.45 7.74
CA LEU A 447 -1.84 3.15 9.01
C LEU A 447 -0.56 2.70 9.72
N VAL A 448 -0.30 1.39 9.80
CA VAL A 448 0.95 0.85 10.37
C VAL A 448 2.18 1.37 9.61
N ALA A 449 2.15 1.35 8.29
CA ALA A 449 3.28 1.76 7.48
C ALA A 449 3.61 3.25 7.61
N GLU A 450 2.60 4.12 7.55
CA GLU A 450 2.79 5.57 7.40
C GLU A 450 2.74 6.34 8.73
N LEU A 451 1.87 5.95 9.67
CA LEU A 451 1.95 6.50 11.03
C LEU A 451 3.20 6.01 11.76
N GLY A 452 3.59 4.74 11.53
CA GLY A 452 4.80 4.16 12.12
C GLY A 452 6.10 4.80 11.64
N ARG A 453 6.09 5.50 10.49
CA ARG A 453 7.23 6.26 10.00
C ARG A 453 7.33 7.67 10.61
N GLN A 454 6.27 8.17 11.23
CA GLN A 454 6.31 9.51 11.82
C GLN A 454 7.30 9.58 13.00
N PRO A 455 8.02 10.73 13.17
CA PRO A 455 7.79 12.05 12.55
C PRO A 455 8.48 12.25 11.19
N TRP A 456 8.91 11.21 10.53
CA TRP A 456 9.69 11.29 9.31
C TRP A 456 8.83 11.27 8.04
N VAL A 457 9.16 12.09 7.05
CA VAL A 457 8.77 11.86 5.65
C VAL A 457 9.74 10.87 5.02
N ILE A 458 11.04 11.02 5.30
CA ILE A 458 12.09 10.08 4.92
C ILE A 458 12.82 9.68 6.19
N GLU A 459 12.79 8.39 6.50
CA GLU A 459 13.32 7.82 7.75
C GLU A 459 14.72 8.33 8.07
N GLY A 460 14.89 8.99 9.23
CA GLY A 460 16.15 9.52 9.70
C GLY A 460 16.73 10.71 8.91
N VAL A 461 16.13 11.09 7.78
CA VAL A 461 16.68 12.07 6.84
C VAL A 461 15.87 13.37 6.83
N LEU A 462 14.55 13.29 6.68
CA LEU A 462 13.71 14.48 6.54
C LEU A 462 12.48 14.40 7.46
N PRO A 463 12.43 15.25 8.51
CA PRO A 463 11.26 15.36 9.36
C PRO A 463 10.06 15.94 8.61
N THR A 464 8.86 15.47 8.93
CA THR A 464 7.59 15.93 8.37
C THR A 464 7.39 17.44 8.57
N ALA A 465 7.80 17.96 9.72
CA ALA A 465 7.64 19.37 10.07
C ALA A 465 8.35 20.35 9.11
N VAL A 466 9.44 19.91 8.47
CA VAL A 466 10.22 20.74 7.52
C VAL A 466 9.98 20.37 6.06
N ALA A 467 9.09 19.42 5.79
CA ALA A 467 8.81 18.92 4.45
C ALA A 467 7.58 19.58 3.79
N VAL A 468 6.73 20.22 4.57
CA VAL A 468 5.47 20.83 4.12
C VAL A 468 5.68 22.14 3.39
N SER A 469 4.77 22.48 2.50
CA SER A 469 4.73 23.80 1.82
C SER A 469 4.36 24.91 2.79
N ASN A 470 4.84 26.12 2.50
CA ASN A 470 4.49 27.31 3.27
C ASN A 470 3.10 27.83 2.84
N LEU A 471 2.04 27.25 3.39
CA LEU A 471 0.65 27.57 3.12
C LEU A 471 -0.06 28.09 4.35
N GLY A 472 -1.17 28.81 4.17
CA GLY A 472 -2.06 29.17 5.28
C GLY A 472 -2.97 28.00 5.69
N ALA A 473 -3.24 27.85 6.98
CA ALA A 473 -4.13 26.81 7.50
C ALA A 473 -5.55 26.84 6.86
N SER A 474 -6.08 28.04 6.57
CA SER A 474 -7.36 28.20 5.88
C SER A 474 -7.36 27.63 4.46
N THR A 475 -6.24 27.75 3.73
CA THR A 475 -6.10 27.18 2.38
C THR A 475 -6.13 25.66 2.42
N VAL A 476 -5.42 25.05 3.38
CA VAL A 476 -5.39 23.59 3.52
C VAL A 476 -6.76 23.08 3.96
N LEU A 477 -7.43 23.74 4.89
CA LEU A 477 -8.80 23.37 5.30
C LEU A 477 -9.80 23.46 4.12
N PHE A 478 -9.70 24.51 3.29
CA PHE A 478 -10.52 24.63 2.09
C PHE A 478 -10.30 23.50 1.11
N THR A 479 -9.04 23.13 0.85
CA THR A 479 -8.71 22.00 -0.04
C THR A 479 -9.13 20.65 0.54
N ILE A 480 -8.98 20.43 1.85
CA ILE A 480 -9.51 19.22 2.53
C ILE A 480 -11.03 19.12 2.31
N ALA A 481 -11.76 20.20 2.59
CA ALA A 481 -13.23 20.21 2.40
C ALA A 481 -13.62 19.93 0.94
N GLY A 482 -12.88 20.49 -0.03
CA GLY A 482 -13.06 20.25 -1.45
C GLY A 482 -12.84 18.77 -1.83
N PHE A 483 -11.73 18.16 -1.39
CA PHE A 483 -11.44 16.75 -1.65
C PHE A 483 -12.49 15.83 -1.00
N VAL A 484 -12.85 16.07 0.25
CA VAL A 484 -13.88 15.28 0.93
C VAL A 484 -15.20 15.34 0.18
N ALA A 485 -15.62 16.54 -0.27
CA ALA A 485 -16.86 16.70 -1.03
C ALA A 485 -16.81 15.96 -2.37
N ILE A 486 -15.77 16.19 -3.17
CA ILE A 486 -15.60 15.55 -4.49
C ILE A 486 -15.53 14.02 -4.35
N TYR A 487 -14.71 13.52 -3.42
CA TYR A 487 -14.52 12.09 -3.22
C TYR A 487 -15.80 11.42 -2.70
N THR A 488 -16.57 12.08 -1.84
CA THR A 488 -17.86 11.56 -1.41
C THR A 488 -18.83 11.40 -2.58
N VAL A 489 -18.89 12.39 -3.48
CA VAL A 489 -19.71 12.32 -4.69
C VAL A 489 -19.25 11.18 -5.60
N LEU A 490 -17.94 11.06 -5.84
CA LEU A 490 -17.37 9.99 -6.67
C LEU A 490 -17.68 8.61 -6.09
N LEU A 491 -17.52 8.42 -4.77
CA LEU A 491 -17.84 7.16 -4.09
C LEU A 491 -19.33 6.79 -4.24
N ILE A 492 -20.23 7.77 -4.09
CA ILE A 492 -21.68 7.55 -4.26
C ILE A 492 -21.98 7.13 -5.70
N ILE A 493 -21.35 7.77 -6.69
CA ILE A 493 -21.54 7.43 -8.11
C ILE A 493 -21.04 6.01 -8.38
N GLU A 494 -19.83 5.69 -7.94
CA GLU A 494 -19.24 4.37 -8.12
C GLU A 494 -20.10 3.28 -7.48
N MET A 495 -20.46 3.43 -6.21
CA MET A 495 -21.29 2.45 -5.51
C MET A 495 -22.63 2.23 -6.21
N LYS A 496 -23.26 3.30 -6.73
CA LYS A 496 -24.48 3.17 -7.54
C LYS A 496 -24.25 2.39 -8.82
N LEU A 497 -23.14 2.65 -9.54
CA LEU A 497 -22.79 1.95 -10.77
C LEU A 497 -22.45 0.48 -10.49
N MET A 498 -21.66 0.19 -9.46
CA MET A 498 -21.31 -1.16 -9.02
C MET A 498 -22.57 -1.95 -8.65
N PHE A 499 -23.41 -1.43 -7.78
CA PHE A 499 -24.66 -2.11 -7.40
C PHE A 499 -25.61 -2.30 -8.57
N LYS A 500 -25.70 -1.34 -9.49
CA LYS A 500 -26.51 -1.47 -10.72
C LYS A 500 -25.98 -2.61 -11.58
N ALA A 501 -24.66 -2.68 -11.82
CA ALA A 501 -24.04 -3.72 -12.61
C ALA A 501 -24.20 -5.11 -11.96
N ILE A 502 -23.97 -5.22 -10.65
CA ILE A 502 -24.14 -6.47 -9.89
C ILE A 502 -25.61 -6.94 -9.91
N ARG A 503 -26.59 -6.02 -9.74
CA ARG A 503 -28.00 -6.37 -9.76
C ARG A 503 -28.50 -6.77 -11.17
N LYS A 504 -27.98 -6.12 -12.22
CA LYS A 504 -28.23 -6.51 -13.62
C LYS A 504 -27.72 -7.95 -13.87
N GLY A 505 -26.52 -8.24 -13.39
CA GLY A 505 -25.83 -9.51 -13.61
C GLY A 505 -25.21 -9.61 -15.02
N PRO A 506 -24.54 -10.74 -15.29
CA PRO A 506 -24.01 -11.03 -16.62
C PRO A 506 -25.12 -11.10 -17.66
N GLU A 507 -24.82 -10.63 -18.88
CA GLU A 507 -25.75 -10.74 -20.01
C GLU A 507 -25.83 -12.21 -20.46
N ASP A 508 -27.04 -12.75 -20.57
CA ASP A 508 -27.28 -14.07 -21.15
C ASP A 508 -27.10 -13.94 -22.67
N HIS A 509 -25.92 -14.28 -23.16
CA HIS A 509 -25.75 -14.51 -24.60
C HIS A 509 -26.31 -15.89 -24.89
N PRO A 510 -27.36 -16.04 -25.75
CA PRO A 510 -27.81 -17.35 -26.21
C PRO A 510 -26.60 -18.08 -26.83
N ALA A 511 -26.42 -19.32 -26.45
CA ALA A 511 -25.44 -20.19 -27.11
C ALA A 511 -25.63 -20.06 -28.62
N PRO A 512 -24.55 -19.97 -29.43
CA PRO A 512 -24.69 -20.12 -30.87
C PRO A 512 -25.50 -21.37 -31.10
N HIS A 513 -26.61 -21.27 -31.84
CA HIS A 513 -27.41 -22.44 -32.23
C HIS A 513 -26.41 -23.49 -32.75
N GLU A 514 -26.22 -24.58 -32.02
CA GLU A 514 -25.70 -25.81 -32.62
C GLU A 514 -26.65 -26.13 -33.77
N THR A 515 -26.24 -25.83 -34.99
CA THR A 515 -26.89 -26.31 -36.19
C THR A 515 -26.97 -27.82 -36.02
N GLN A 516 -28.18 -28.32 -35.73
CA GLN A 516 -28.42 -29.73 -35.66
C GLN A 516 -28.00 -30.30 -37.02
N PRO A 517 -27.22 -31.40 -37.09
CA PRO A 517 -26.88 -32.06 -38.34
C PRO A 517 -28.13 -32.79 -38.82
N GLY A 518 -29.04 -32.10 -39.49
CA GLY A 518 -30.31 -32.66 -39.89
C GLY A 518 -31.08 -31.90 -40.98
N GLU A 519 -30.77 -30.62 -41.22
CA GLU A 519 -31.55 -29.84 -42.22
C GLU A 519 -30.87 -29.63 -43.60
N ALA A 520 -29.77 -30.33 -43.86
CA ALA A 520 -29.11 -30.27 -45.18
C ALA A 520 -29.62 -31.34 -46.20
N SER A 521 -30.75 -32.02 -45.92
CA SER A 521 -31.22 -33.12 -46.76
C SER A 521 -32.56 -32.87 -47.49
N THR A 522 -33.13 -31.65 -47.49
CA THR A 522 -34.45 -31.44 -48.11
C THR A 522 -34.48 -30.40 -49.25
N LEU A 523 -33.33 -29.99 -49.80
CA LEU A 523 -33.26 -29.09 -50.96
C LEU A 523 -32.59 -29.69 -52.20
N ALA A 524 -32.40 -31.03 -52.26
CA ALA A 524 -31.81 -31.70 -53.42
C ALA A 524 -32.81 -32.62 -54.18
N SER A 525 -34.13 -32.39 -54.04
CA SER A 525 -35.14 -33.15 -54.78
C SER A 525 -36.23 -32.27 -55.40
N ALA A 526 -35.82 -31.13 -56.01
CA ALA A 526 -36.69 -30.33 -56.84
C ALA A 526 -35.84 -29.56 -57.86
N GLN A 527 -35.23 -30.31 -58.81
CA GLN A 527 -34.93 -29.88 -60.19
C GLN A 527 -34.72 -31.15 -61.03
#